data_44e8db72d9b71239343fa4f11e736209
#
_entry.id   44e8db72d9b71239343fa4f11e736209
#
_cell.length_a   1.000
_cell.length_b   1.000
_cell.length_c   1.000
_cell.angle_alpha   90.00
_cell.angle_beta   90.00
_cell.angle_gamma   90.00
#
_symmetry.space_group_name_H-M   'P 1'
#
loop_
_entity.id
_entity.type
_entity.pdbx_description
1 polymer ?
#
loop_
_entity_poly.entity_id
_entity_poly.type
_entity_poly.pdbx_seq_one_letter_code
_entity_poly.pdbx_strand_id
1 'polypeptide(L)'
;MSKGKGKSDAPRIANRRALHEYHIEAKLECGIALLGSEVKSLRDGKLSLDEAYGRVKGSDVWLVGADIAEYPQATLWNHVPKRPRKLLLRSEEREKFANKAHEKGLTLVPLRIYFNARGLAKVQLGLCRGKKLHDKRESLKKADSKREIDRAMRRK
;
A
#
# COMPACT_ATOMS: atom_id res chain seq x y z
N MET A 1 18.65 -17.95 -26.66
CA MET A 1 19.29 -17.29 -25.50
C MET A 1 18.20 -16.66 -24.62
N SER A 2 17.89 -17.29 -23.54
CA SER A 2 16.93 -16.79 -22.57
C SER A 2 17.57 -15.66 -21.77
N LYS A 3 17.22 -14.42 -22.06
CA LYS A 3 17.57 -13.29 -21.19
C LYS A 3 16.70 -13.38 -19.94
N GLY A 4 17.32 -13.67 -18.81
CA GLY A 4 16.68 -13.67 -17.51
C GLY A 4 15.87 -12.42 -17.30
N LYS A 5 14.62 -12.58 -16.87
CA LYS A 5 13.78 -11.50 -16.36
C LYS A 5 14.53 -10.86 -15.18
N GLY A 6 15.11 -9.70 -15.40
CA GLY A 6 15.66 -8.89 -14.33
C GLY A 6 14.55 -8.65 -13.31
N LYS A 7 14.69 -9.20 -12.12
CA LYS A 7 13.90 -8.76 -10.97
C LYS A 7 14.12 -7.26 -10.88
N SER A 8 13.06 -6.47 -10.99
CA SER A 8 13.18 -5.04 -10.74
C SER A 8 13.67 -4.87 -9.31
N ASP A 9 14.87 -4.32 -9.15
CA ASP A 9 15.45 -4.00 -7.82
C ASP A 9 14.67 -2.88 -7.09
N ALA A 10 13.57 -2.43 -7.68
CA ALA A 10 12.73 -1.41 -7.10
C ALA A 10 12.05 -1.91 -5.81
N PRO A 11 12.05 -1.10 -4.75
CA PRO A 11 11.56 -1.50 -3.45
C PRO A 11 10.05 -1.80 -3.47
N ARG A 12 9.67 -2.77 -2.65
CA ARG A 12 8.27 -3.07 -2.33
C ARG A 12 8.00 -2.59 -0.92
N ILE A 13 7.20 -1.57 -0.78
CA ILE A 13 6.90 -0.98 0.52
C ILE A 13 5.55 -1.47 0.99
N ALA A 14 5.56 -2.23 2.09
CA ALA A 14 4.36 -2.80 2.69
C ALA A 14 3.89 -1.98 3.89
N ASN A 15 2.58 -1.85 4.02
CA ASN A 15 1.95 -1.27 5.20
C ASN A 15 1.77 -2.35 6.28
N ARG A 16 2.76 -2.51 7.13
CA ARG A 16 2.74 -3.50 8.22
C ARG A 16 1.66 -3.22 9.25
N ARG A 17 1.39 -1.95 9.51
CA ARG A 17 0.35 -1.51 10.44
C ARG A 17 -1.05 -1.93 10.00
N ALA A 18 -1.34 -1.85 8.71
CA ALA A 18 -2.62 -2.26 8.16
C ALA A 18 -2.92 -3.75 8.40
N LEU A 19 -1.93 -4.61 8.25
CA LEU A 19 -2.09 -6.04 8.50
C LEU A 19 -2.37 -6.36 9.98
N HIS A 20 -1.89 -5.54 10.88
CA HIS A 20 -2.12 -5.68 12.32
C HIS A 20 -3.47 -5.11 12.76
N GLU A 21 -3.88 -3.98 12.21
CA GLU A 21 -5.05 -3.23 12.66
C GLU A 21 -6.35 -3.58 11.93
N TYR A 22 -6.27 -4.20 10.74
CA TYR A 22 -7.42 -4.44 9.88
C TYR A 22 -7.57 -5.89 9.44
N HIS A 23 -8.84 -6.32 9.33
CA HIS A 23 -9.21 -7.50 8.54
C HIS A 23 -9.39 -7.08 7.08
N ILE A 24 -8.70 -7.73 6.17
CA ILE A 24 -8.76 -7.45 4.74
C ILE A 24 -9.86 -8.30 4.12
N GLU A 25 -10.93 -7.66 3.63
CA GLU A 25 -12.05 -8.35 2.98
C GLU A 25 -11.83 -8.53 1.48
N ALA A 26 -11.24 -7.55 0.81
CA ALA A 26 -10.93 -7.60 -0.61
C ALA A 26 -9.65 -6.81 -0.92
N LYS A 27 -8.97 -7.19 -1.99
CA LYS A 27 -7.76 -6.52 -2.48
C LYS A 27 -7.95 -6.13 -3.94
N LEU A 28 -7.40 -4.98 -4.31
CA LEU A 28 -7.41 -4.50 -5.67
C LEU A 28 -6.07 -3.85 -6.00
N GLU A 29 -5.52 -4.17 -7.17
CA GLU A 29 -4.35 -3.47 -7.70
C GLU A 29 -4.80 -2.27 -8.53
N CYS A 30 -4.25 -1.11 -8.23
CA CYS A 30 -4.52 0.10 -8.98
C CYS A 30 -3.24 0.85 -9.34
N GLY A 31 -3.31 1.68 -10.38
CA GLY A 31 -2.26 2.64 -10.69
C GLY A 31 -2.32 3.84 -9.75
N ILE A 32 -1.29 4.65 -9.78
CA ILE A 32 -1.21 5.89 -9.01
C ILE A 32 -0.60 6.99 -9.87
N ALA A 33 -1.21 8.17 -9.85
CA ALA A 33 -0.69 9.34 -10.52
C ALA A 33 0.39 10.02 -9.67
N LEU A 34 1.64 9.96 -10.12
CA LEU A 34 2.80 10.50 -9.43
C LEU A 34 3.51 11.58 -10.27
N LEU A 35 4.16 12.50 -9.57
CA LEU A 35 5.13 13.43 -10.17
C LEU A 35 6.50 12.73 -10.31
N GLY A 36 7.36 13.28 -11.17
CA GLY A 36 8.69 12.68 -11.41
C GLY A 36 9.55 12.59 -10.16
N SER A 37 9.53 13.60 -9.29
CA SER A 37 10.24 13.60 -8.00
C SER A 37 9.72 12.55 -7.03
N GLU A 38 8.41 12.29 -7.04
CA GLU A 38 7.79 11.23 -6.24
C GLU A 38 8.22 9.84 -6.69
N VAL A 39 8.25 9.60 -7.99
CA VAL A 39 8.73 8.33 -8.57
C VAL A 39 10.17 8.05 -8.16
N LYS A 40 11.04 9.06 -8.21
CA LYS A 40 12.44 8.93 -7.82
C LYS A 40 12.60 8.61 -6.34
N SER A 41 11.88 9.32 -5.46
CA SER A 41 11.87 9.02 -4.03
C SER A 41 11.32 7.63 -3.72
N LEU A 42 10.29 7.22 -4.44
CA LEU A 42 9.69 5.89 -4.28
C LEU A 42 10.65 4.77 -4.72
N ARG A 43 11.43 4.98 -5.77
CA ARG A 43 12.50 4.06 -6.18
C ARG A 43 13.61 3.94 -5.14
N ASP A 44 13.87 5.00 -4.39
CA ASP A 44 14.80 5.00 -3.25
C ASP A 44 14.19 4.39 -1.97
N GLY A 45 12.93 3.95 -2.02
CA GLY A 45 12.25 3.35 -0.88
C GLY A 45 11.80 4.34 0.20
N LYS A 46 11.77 5.63 -0.10
CA LYS A 46 11.46 6.70 0.85
C LYS A 46 9.97 7.02 0.89
N LEU A 47 9.19 6.11 1.42
CA LEU A 47 7.74 6.21 1.56
C LEU A 47 7.29 5.64 2.89
N SER A 48 6.34 6.30 3.56
CA SER A 48 5.56 5.77 4.67
C SER A 48 4.08 5.68 4.30
N LEU A 49 3.47 4.53 4.62
CA LEU A 49 2.04 4.27 4.44
C LEU A 49 1.27 4.19 5.77
N ASP A 50 1.92 4.45 6.88
CA ASP A 50 1.36 4.17 8.22
C ASP A 50 0.05 4.91 8.51
N GLU A 51 -0.07 6.13 8.01
CA GLU A 51 -1.27 6.97 8.16
C GLU A 51 -2.10 7.08 6.87
N ALA A 52 -1.74 6.31 5.85
CA ALA A 52 -2.38 6.40 4.54
C ALA A 52 -3.71 5.64 4.49
N TYR A 53 -4.65 6.22 3.78
CA TYR A 53 -5.96 5.61 3.51
C TYR A 53 -6.49 6.02 2.14
N GLY A 54 -7.45 5.25 1.62
CA GLY A 54 -8.16 5.59 0.40
C GLY A 54 -9.40 6.42 0.71
N ARG A 55 -9.58 7.51 -0.01
CA ARG A 55 -10.76 8.39 0.08
C ARG A 55 -11.50 8.41 -1.25
N VAL A 56 -12.80 8.18 -1.20
CA VAL A 56 -13.68 8.34 -2.36
C VAL A 56 -14.15 9.79 -2.43
N LYS A 57 -13.90 10.43 -3.56
CA LYS A 57 -14.39 11.79 -3.85
C LYS A 57 -15.06 11.80 -5.21
N GLY A 58 -16.38 11.92 -5.22
CA GLY A 58 -17.18 11.74 -6.44
C GLY A 58 -17.02 10.31 -6.98
N SER A 59 -16.62 10.19 -8.23
CA SER A 59 -16.33 8.89 -8.87
C SER A 59 -14.88 8.45 -8.75
N ASP A 60 -14.01 9.26 -8.18
CA ASP A 60 -12.58 9.00 -8.08
C ASP A 60 -12.16 8.49 -6.69
N VAL A 61 -11.10 7.72 -6.64
CA VAL A 61 -10.45 7.25 -5.41
C VAL A 61 -9.09 7.92 -5.28
N TRP A 62 -8.84 8.47 -4.10
CA TRP A 62 -7.61 9.19 -3.76
C TRP A 62 -6.85 8.51 -2.64
N LEU A 63 -5.55 8.45 -2.75
CA LEU A 63 -4.66 8.06 -1.67
C LEU A 63 -4.30 9.29 -0.85
N VAL A 64 -4.66 9.28 0.43
CA VAL A 64 -4.45 10.39 1.37
C VAL A 64 -3.54 9.92 2.50
N GLY A 65 -2.67 10.80 2.99
CA GLY A 65 -1.81 10.52 4.12
C GLY A 65 -0.56 9.67 3.81
N ALA A 66 -0.35 9.27 2.56
CA ALA A 66 0.90 8.65 2.15
C ALA A 66 2.02 9.69 2.10
N ASP A 67 3.08 9.47 2.86
CA ASP A 67 4.21 10.37 2.98
C ASP A 67 5.36 9.89 2.09
N ILE A 68 5.55 10.58 0.95
CA ILE A 68 6.69 10.36 0.05
C ILE A 68 7.70 11.48 0.30
N ALA A 69 8.88 11.11 0.81
CA ALA A 69 9.92 12.08 1.11
C ALA A 69 10.31 12.91 -0.11
N GLU A 70 10.70 14.16 0.10
CA GLU A 70 11.24 15.02 -0.96
C GLU A 70 12.48 14.37 -1.60
N TYR A 71 12.60 14.56 -2.90
CA TYR A 71 13.77 14.12 -3.63
C TYR A 71 14.87 15.19 -3.57
N PRO A 72 16.01 14.96 -2.92
CA PRO A 72 16.99 16.01 -2.64
C PRO A 72 17.51 16.71 -3.89
N GLN A 73 17.61 15.99 -5.01
CA GLN A 73 18.12 16.52 -6.27
C GLN A 73 17.08 17.33 -7.08
N ALA A 74 15.82 17.34 -6.67
CA ALA A 74 14.77 18.07 -7.37
C ALA A 74 14.73 19.58 -7.03
N THR A 75 15.43 20.01 -5.99
CA THR A 75 15.55 21.41 -5.55
C THR A 75 14.23 22.19 -5.50
N LEU A 76 14.00 23.14 -6.44
CA LEU A 76 12.81 24.02 -6.48
C LEU A 76 11.54 23.31 -6.97
N TRP A 77 11.66 22.19 -7.67
CA TRP A 77 10.55 21.47 -8.30
C TRP A 77 10.15 20.21 -7.54
N ASN A 78 10.30 20.26 -6.23
CA ASN A 78 9.93 19.14 -5.36
C ASN A 78 8.42 19.09 -5.12
N HIS A 79 7.93 17.89 -4.77
CA HIS A 79 6.54 17.67 -4.41
C HIS A 79 6.31 17.91 -2.91
N VAL A 80 5.05 18.14 -2.55
CA VAL A 80 4.62 18.13 -1.13
C VAL A 80 4.53 16.68 -0.67
N PRO A 81 5.23 16.27 0.43
CA PRO A 81 5.32 14.88 0.85
C PRO A 81 3.98 14.17 1.06
N LYS A 82 3.02 14.82 1.68
CA LYS A 82 1.69 14.25 2.02
C LYS A 82 0.57 14.70 1.09
N ARG A 83 0.86 15.17 -0.12
CA ARG A 83 -0.20 15.56 -1.04
C ARG A 83 -1.13 14.39 -1.37
N PRO A 84 -2.45 14.60 -1.55
CA PRO A 84 -3.35 13.56 -2.05
C PRO A 84 -2.95 13.14 -3.47
N ARG A 85 -3.04 11.84 -3.75
CA ARG A 85 -2.69 11.26 -5.06
C ARG A 85 -3.85 10.47 -5.62
N LYS A 86 -4.17 10.71 -6.86
CA LYS A 86 -5.27 10.00 -7.54
C LYS A 86 -4.86 8.55 -7.82
N LEU A 87 -5.73 7.62 -7.45
CA LEU A 87 -5.60 6.22 -7.80
C LEU A 87 -6.31 5.95 -9.13
N LEU A 88 -5.66 5.17 -9.98
CA LEU A 88 -6.12 4.87 -11.33
C LEU A 88 -6.75 3.47 -11.35
N LEU A 89 -8.06 3.42 -11.52
CA LEU A 89 -8.90 2.24 -11.48
C LEU A 89 -9.73 2.13 -12.75
N ARG A 90 -10.06 0.91 -13.14
CA ARG A 90 -11.08 0.69 -14.18
C ARG A 90 -12.45 1.13 -13.65
N SER A 91 -13.33 1.58 -14.56
CA SER A 91 -14.66 2.11 -14.17
C SER A 91 -15.46 1.14 -13.32
N GLU A 92 -15.53 -0.11 -13.73
CA GLU A 92 -16.25 -1.16 -13.00
C GLU A 92 -15.69 -1.43 -11.60
N GLU A 93 -14.36 -1.47 -11.49
CA GLU A 93 -13.66 -1.66 -10.20
C GLU A 93 -13.87 -0.46 -9.29
N ARG A 94 -13.80 0.74 -9.84
CA ARG A 94 -14.00 2.00 -9.12
C ARG A 94 -15.39 2.08 -8.51
N GLU A 95 -16.43 1.83 -9.28
CA GLU A 95 -17.82 1.84 -8.79
C GLU A 95 -18.03 0.79 -7.70
N LYS A 96 -17.55 -0.43 -7.93
CA LYS A 96 -17.66 -1.53 -6.96
C LYS A 96 -16.96 -1.20 -5.63
N PHE A 97 -15.75 -0.64 -5.67
CA PHE A 97 -15.01 -0.27 -4.47
C PHE A 97 -15.57 0.99 -3.80
N ALA A 98 -16.02 1.98 -4.57
CA ALA A 98 -16.64 3.17 -4.03
C ALA A 98 -17.94 2.82 -3.28
N ASN A 99 -18.80 1.99 -3.85
CA ASN A 99 -20.03 1.55 -3.20
C ASN A 99 -19.75 0.79 -1.90
N LYS A 100 -18.81 -0.14 -1.93
CA LYS A 100 -18.42 -0.89 -0.73
C LYS A 100 -17.73 -0.02 0.33
N ALA A 101 -16.98 1.00 -0.06
CA ALA A 101 -16.33 1.91 0.87
C ALA A 101 -17.34 2.76 1.66
N HIS A 102 -18.54 2.93 1.15
CA HIS A 102 -19.65 3.60 1.87
C HIS A 102 -20.36 2.69 2.88
N GLU A 103 -20.11 1.38 2.85
CA GLU A 103 -20.65 0.47 3.85
C GLU A 103 -20.05 0.77 5.24
N LYS A 104 -20.89 0.69 6.25
CA LYS A 104 -20.49 0.98 7.63
C LYS A 104 -19.38 0.04 8.10
N GLY A 105 -18.31 0.64 8.62
CA GLY A 105 -17.17 -0.08 9.19
C GLY A 105 -16.12 -0.53 8.18
N LEU A 106 -16.29 -0.22 6.88
CA LEU A 106 -15.28 -0.49 5.87
C LEU A 106 -14.42 0.75 5.56
N THR A 107 -13.14 0.53 5.34
CA THR A 107 -12.14 1.55 5.02
C THR A 107 -11.24 1.05 3.90
N LEU A 108 -10.87 1.93 2.99
CA LEU A 108 -9.87 1.65 1.97
C LEU A 108 -8.47 1.94 2.54
N VAL A 109 -7.62 0.95 2.55
CA VAL A 109 -6.26 1.06 3.12
C VAL A 109 -5.24 0.58 2.09
N PRO A 110 -4.18 1.35 1.79
CA PRO A 110 -3.10 0.87 0.94
C PRO A 110 -2.31 -0.20 1.70
N LEU A 111 -2.18 -1.36 1.10
CA LEU A 111 -1.48 -2.50 1.71
C LEU A 111 -0.01 -2.52 1.34
N ARG A 112 0.31 -2.12 0.11
CA ARG A 112 1.68 -1.99 -0.39
C ARG A 112 1.73 -1.15 -1.66
N ILE A 113 2.89 -0.55 -1.88
CA ILE A 113 3.25 0.09 -3.15
C ILE A 113 4.47 -0.62 -3.72
N TYR A 114 4.48 -0.84 -5.02
CA TYR A 114 5.54 -1.53 -5.75
C TYR A 114 5.57 -1.08 -7.21
N PHE A 115 6.64 -1.42 -7.90
CA PHE A 115 6.74 -1.23 -9.35
C PHE A 115 6.47 -2.55 -10.06
N ASN A 116 5.66 -2.51 -11.13
CA ASN A 116 5.42 -3.68 -11.97
C ASN A 116 6.60 -3.95 -12.94
N ALA A 117 6.49 -5.00 -13.74
CA ALA A 117 7.52 -5.36 -14.72
C ALA A 117 7.79 -4.28 -15.78
N ARG A 118 6.83 -3.37 -15.99
CA ARG A 118 6.97 -2.23 -16.93
C ARG A 118 7.56 -0.98 -16.27
N GLY A 119 7.89 -1.04 -14.98
CA GLY A 119 8.40 0.11 -14.22
C GLY A 119 7.32 1.11 -13.80
N LEU A 120 6.04 0.75 -13.85
CA LEU A 120 4.93 1.58 -13.38
C LEU A 120 4.66 1.33 -11.90
N ALA A 121 4.47 2.41 -11.15
CA ALA A 121 4.08 2.32 -9.75
C ALA A 121 2.65 1.79 -9.62
N LYS A 122 2.48 0.79 -8.78
CA LYS A 122 1.20 0.16 -8.46
C LYS A 122 0.94 0.17 -6.96
N VAL A 123 -0.32 0.35 -6.60
CA VAL A 123 -0.80 0.30 -5.22
C VAL A 123 -1.73 -0.89 -5.08
N GLN A 124 -1.46 -1.76 -4.11
CA GLN A 124 -2.44 -2.75 -3.69
C GLN A 124 -3.33 -2.11 -2.63
N LEU A 125 -4.56 -1.81 -3.01
CA LEU A 125 -5.57 -1.23 -2.13
C LEU A 125 -6.40 -2.35 -1.50
N GLY A 126 -6.60 -2.29 -0.21
CA GLY A 126 -7.44 -3.23 0.54
C GLY A 126 -8.75 -2.59 0.98
N LEU A 127 -9.84 -3.33 0.86
CA LEU A 127 -11.09 -3.03 1.53
C LEU A 127 -11.05 -3.71 2.88
N CYS A 128 -10.98 -2.94 3.95
CA CYS A 128 -10.61 -3.41 5.27
C CYS A 128 -11.66 -3.03 6.32
N ARG A 129 -11.77 -3.88 7.33
CA ARG A 129 -12.57 -3.65 8.54
C ARG A 129 -11.63 -3.58 9.74
N GLY A 130 -11.80 -2.59 10.61
CA GLY A 130 -11.01 -2.47 11.82
C GLY A 130 -11.12 -3.67 12.75
N LYS A 131 -10.00 -4.17 13.24
CA LYS A 131 -9.95 -5.27 14.23
C LYS A 131 -10.35 -4.76 15.61
N LYS A 132 -11.12 -5.56 16.34
CA LYS A 132 -11.36 -5.36 17.76
C LYS A 132 -10.08 -5.70 18.57
N LEU A 133 -9.95 -5.18 19.78
CA LEU A 133 -8.79 -5.44 20.65
C LEU A 133 -8.50 -6.92 20.86
N HIS A 134 -9.53 -7.73 21.03
CA HIS A 134 -9.43 -9.17 21.16
C HIS A 134 -8.81 -9.81 19.90
N ASP A 135 -9.26 -9.43 18.70
CA ASP A 135 -8.72 -9.94 17.42
C ASP A 135 -7.25 -9.57 17.22
N LYS A 136 -6.86 -8.37 17.66
CA LYS A 136 -5.46 -7.92 17.64
C LYS A 136 -4.57 -8.79 18.53
N ARG A 137 -5.03 -9.13 19.74
CA ARG A 137 -4.32 -10.00 20.66
C ARG A 137 -4.14 -11.41 20.12
N GLU A 138 -5.17 -11.97 19.51
CA GLU A 138 -5.09 -13.30 18.87
C GLU A 138 -4.13 -13.31 17.68
N SER A 139 -4.16 -12.27 16.85
CA SER A 139 -3.25 -12.14 15.73
C SER A 139 -1.79 -12.08 16.18
N LEU A 140 -1.49 -11.35 17.26
CA LEU A 140 -0.15 -11.29 17.85
C LEU A 140 0.30 -12.65 18.38
N LYS A 141 -0.54 -13.35 19.14
CA LYS A 141 -0.24 -14.70 19.65
C LYS A 141 0.08 -15.68 18.53
N LYS A 142 -0.71 -15.67 17.44
CA LYS A 142 -0.46 -16.51 16.25
C LYS A 142 0.87 -16.18 15.58
N ALA A 143 1.20 -14.88 15.46
CA ALA A 143 2.46 -14.43 14.86
C ALA A 143 3.67 -14.85 15.70
N ASP A 144 3.59 -14.75 17.03
CA ASP A 144 4.66 -15.13 17.93
C ASP A 144 4.87 -16.65 17.94
N SER A 145 3.80 -17.45 18.01
CA SER A 145 3.87 -18.90 17.90
C SER A 145 4.52 -19.35 16.60
N LYS A 146 4.17 -18.71 15.48
CA LYS A 146 4.79 -18.99 14.18
C LYS A 146 6.28 -18.68 14.19
N ARG A 147 6.70 -17.55 14.77
CA ARG A 147 8.11 -17.18 14.89
C ARG A 147 8.91 -18.16 15.72
N GLU A 148 8.32 -18.69 16.80
CA GLU A 148 8.94 -19.70 17.65
C GLU A 148 9.14 -21.03 16.90
N ILE A 149 8.12 -21.47 16.16
CA ILE A 149 8.20 -22.68 15.32
C ILE A 149 9.29 -22.53 14.26
N ASP A 150 9.32 -21.39 13.56
CA ASP A 150 10.32 -21.10 12.52
C ASP A 150 11.76 -21.10 13.10
N ARG A 151 11.94 -20.56 14.32
CA ARG A 151 13.23 -20.59 15.02
C ARG A 151 13.64 -22.02 15.41
N ALA A 152 12.71 -22.81 15.91
CA ALA A 152 12.96 -24.20 16.28
C ALA A 152 13.36 -25.05 15.06
N MET A 153 12.70 -24.83 13.92
CA MET A 153 13.03 -25.54 12.67
C MET A 153 14.40 -25.16 12.09
N ARG A 154 14.85 -23.92 12.29
CA ARG A 154 16.17 -23.46 11.81
C ARG A 154 17.35 -23.96 12.65
N ARG A 155 17.10 -24.46 13.86
CA ARG A 155 18.13 -24.99 14.78
C ARG A 155 18.45 -26.47 14.57
N LYS A 156 17.74 -27.15 13.68
CA LYS A 156 18.05 -28.50 13.21
C LYS A 156 18.79 -28.42 11.88
#